data_7c30084fa7f5c2d6284f3692409859c0
#
_entry.id   7c30084fa7f5c2d6284f3692409859c0
#
_cell.length_a   1.000
_cell.length_b   1.000
_cell.length_c   1.000
_cell.angle_alpha   90.00
_cell.angle_beta   90.00
_cell.angle_gamma   90.00
#
_symmetry.space_group_name_H-M   'P 1'
#
loop_
_entity.id
_entity.type
_entity.pdbx_description
1 polymer ?
#
loop_
_entity_poly.entity_id
_entity_poly.type
_entity_poly.pdbx_seq_one_letter_code
_entity_poly.pdbx_strand_id
1 'polypeptide(L)'
;MVTLISCNSSLTKGKNSQKGIPISMAENIVGISQQTLVKTVSQKISEHGAPHAITFCNENALPLLDSISNIHGVSITRVSEKYRNPMNKPDKQDLVALKALSKGNIKYYQNKNASIYYAPIRIGMPTCLKCHGEAKDIDAPTLSKIKELYPSDKAVDYKIGEFRGAWKVSLAKK
;
A
#
# COMPACT_ATOMS: atom_id res chain seq x y z
N MET A 1 20.71 54.80 43.81
CA MET A 1 20.58 54.77 42.35
C MET A 1 20.65 53.31 41.95
N VAL A 2 19.47 52.67 41.81
CA VAL A 2 19.39 51.23 41.55
C VAL A 2 18.89 51.04 40.09
N THR A 3 19.76 50.53 39.24
CA THR A 3 19.47 50.31 37.81
C THR A 3 18.80 48.94 37.65
N LEU A 4 17.52 48.92 37.28
CA LEU A 4 16.76 47.73 36.92
C LEU A 4 17.13 47.30 35.49
N ILE A 5 17.79 46.14 35.36
CA ILE A 5 18.05 45.49 34.08
C ILE A 5 16.81 44.65 33.73
N SER A 6 16.06 45.09 32.70
CA SER A 6 14.94 44.39 32.13
C SER A 6 15.45 43.28 31.18
N CYS A 7 15.36 42.02 31.59
CA CYS A 7 15.61 40.88 30.70
C CYS A 7 14.38 40.65 29.81
N ASN A 8 14.49 41.08 28.57
CA ASN A 8 13.50 40.84 27.54
C ASN A 8 13.77 39.45 26.90
N SER A 9 13.17 38.39 27.46
CA SER A 9 13.24 37.07 26.86
C SER A 9 12.24 36.96 25.70
N SER A 10 12.74 37.23 24.48
CA SER A 10 12.01 36.92 23.26
C SER A 10 11.86 35.42 23.11
N LEU A 11 10.67 34.92 23.45
CA LEU A 11 10.24 33.58 23.11
C LEU A 11 10.14 33.45 21.58
N THR A 12 11.19 32.95 20.97
CA THR A 12 11.13 32.49 19.58
C THR A 12 10.13 31.34 19.53
N LYS A 13 8.92 31.62 19.03
CA LYS A 13 7.97 30.59 18.60
C LYS A 13 8.66 29.71 17.57
N GLY A 14 9.18 28.57 18.01
CA GLY A 14 9.69 27.55 17.12
C GLY A 14 8.61 27.21 16.09
N LYS A 15 8.89 27.48 14.82
CA LYS A 15 8.08 27.01 13.70
C LYS A 15 8.05 25.49 13.81
N ASN A 16 6.93 24.96 14.26
CA ASN A 16 6.66 23.53 14.28
C ASN A 16 6.56 23.06 12.82
N SER A 17 7.70 22.82 12.19
CA SER A 17 7.76 22.25 10.86
C SER A 17 7.23 20.83 11.00
N GLN A 18 5.99 20.60 10.58
CA GLN A 18 5.38 19.28 10.60
C GLN A 18 6.26 18.32 9.81
N LYS A 19 6.98 17.47 10.54
CA LYS A 19 7.83 16.43 9.96
C LYS A 19 6.94 15.46 9.20
N GLY A 20 7.28 15.21 7.93
CA GLY A 20 6.64 14.14 7.16
C GLY A 20 6.92 12.77 7.79
N ILE A 21 6.28 11.73 7.27
CA ILE A 21 6.55 10.35 7.72
C ILE A 21 8.02 10.01 7.46
N PRO A 22 8.78 9.53 8.46
CA PRO A 22 10.13 9.01 8.24
C PRO A 22 10.11 7.81 7.28
N ILE A 23 11.06 7.72 6.37
CA ILE A 23 11.12 6.63 5.38
C ILE A 23 11.17 5.28 6.10
N SER A 24 12.01 5.13 7.14
CA SER A 24 12.10 3.89 7.92
C SER A 24 10.78 3.47 8.58
N MET A 25 9.98 4.44 9.03
CA MET A 25 8.64 4.17 9.56
C MET A 25 7.70 3.70 8.45
N ALA A 26 7.74 4.34 7.28
CA ALA A 26 6.93 3.94 6.14
C ALA A 26 7.30 2.53 5.64
N GLU A 27 8.59 2.20 5.58
CA GLU A 27 9.10 0.86 5.23
C GLU A 27 8.62 -0.20 6.22
N ASN A 28 8.68 0.08 7.51
CA ASN A 28 8.20 -0.83 8.55
C ASN A 28 6.67 -1.08 8.40
N ILE A 29 5.89 -0.03 8.17
CA ILE A 29 4.44 -0.13 7.96
C ILE A 29 4.12 -0.96 6.72
N VAL A 30 4.83 -0.74 5.61
CA VAL A 30 4.70 -1.58 4.40
C VAL A 30 5.03 -3.04 4.71
N GLY A 31 6.11 -3.30 5.43
CA GLY A 31 6.51 -4.66 5.84
C GLY A 31 5.41 -5.37 6.64
N ILE A 32 4.86 -4.70 7.66
CA ILE A 32 3.74 -5.21 8.47
C ILE A 32 2.53 -5.48 7.59
N SER A 33 2.15 -4.54 6.73
CA SER A 33 0.97 -4.64 5.87
C SER A 33 1.09 -5.80 4.87
N GLN A 34 2.25 -5.92 4.23
CA GLN A 34 2.52 -6.99 3.28
C GLN A 34 2.54 -8.36 3.97
N GLN A 35 3.25 -8.49 5.09
CA GLN A 35 3.35 -9.73 5.83
C GLN A 35 1.97 -10.19 6.32
N THR A 36 1.18 -9.29 6.90
CA THR A 36 -0.16 -9.59 7.40
C THR A 36 -1.07 -10.03 6.26
N LEU A 37 -1.12 -9.28 5.16
CA LEU A 37 -1.97 -9.62 4.03
C LEU A 37 -1.58 -10.94 3.38
N VAL A 38 -0.28 -11.14 3.10
CA VAL A 38 0.22 -12.38 2.45
C VAL A 38 -0.01 -13.59 3.33
N LYS A 39 0.28 -13.50 4.63
CA LYS A 39 0.03 -14.58 5.59
C LYS A 39 -1.45 -14.97 5.62
N THR A 40 -2.35 -13.98 5.75
CA THR A 40 -3.79 -14.23 5.84
C THR A 40 -4.33 -14.84 4.55
N VAL A 41 -3.95 -14.29 3.38
CA VAL A 41 -4.39 -14.82 2.08
C VAL A 41 -3.85 -16.25 1.87
N SER A 42 -2.58 -16.52 2.19
CA SER A 42 -1.99 -17.86 2.07
C SER A 42 -2.69 -18.86 2.98
N GLN A 43 -3.05 -18.44 4.19
CA GLN A 43 -3.82 -19.27 5.12
C GLN A 43 -5.21 -19.60 4.56
N LYS A 44 -5.94 -18.60 4.01
CA LYS A 44 -7.25 -18.82 3.39
C LYS A 44 -7.18 -19.75 2.18
N ILE A 45 -6.11 -19.66 1.38
CA ILE A 45 -5.88 -20.60 0.27
C ILE A 45 -5.64 -22.01 0.81
N SER A 46 -4.85 -22.17 1.87
CA SER A 46 -4.52 -23.46 2.46
C SER A 46 -5.73 -24.15 3.10
N GLU A 47 -6.57 -23.37 3.79
CA GLU A 47 -7.73 -23.89 4.53
C GLU A 47 -8.94 -24.17 3.63
N HIS A 48 -9.20 -23.33 2.64
CA HIS A 48 -10.47 -23.29 1.92
C HIS A 48 -10.31 -23.17 0.40
N GLY A 49 -9.09 -23.13 -0.12
CA GLY A 49 -8.81 -22.96 -1.55
C GLY A 49 -8.81 -21.50 -2.03
N ALA A 50 -8.35 -21.32 -3.27
CA ALA A 50 -8.20 -20.00 -3.86
C ALA A 50 -9.54 -19.25 -4.09
N PRO A 51 -10.66 -19.88 -4.47
CA PRO A 51 -11.95 -19.21 -4.59
C PRO A 51 -12.38 -18.49 -3.29
N HIS A 52 -12.18 -19.15 -2.14
CA HIS A 52 -12.50 -18.56 -0.84
C HIS A 52 -11.58 -17.37 -0.51
N ALA A 53 -10.28 -17.48 -0.85
CA ALA A 53 -9.36 -16.38 -0.69
C ALA A 53 -9.72 -15.15 -1.55
N ILE A 54 -10.31 -15.33 -2.74
CA ILE A 54 -10.84 -14.23 -3.56
C ILE A 54 -11.99 -13.53 -2.85
N THR A 55 -12.93 -14.28 -2.26
CA THR A 55 -14.03 -13.72 -1.46
C THR A 55 -13.47 -12.94 -0.26
N PHE A 56 -12.54 -13.54 0.49
CA PHE A 56 -11.86 -12.86 1.59
C PHE A 56 -11.19 -11.54 1.15
N CYS A 57 -10.48 -11.55 0.01
CA CYS A 57 -9.83 -10.33 -0.51
C CYS A 57 -10.84 -9.24 -0.87
N ASN A 58 -12.01 -9.61 -1.38
CA ASN A 58 -13.07 -8.66 -1.73
C ASN A 58 -13.63 -7.96 -0.49
N GLU A 59 -13.90 -8.72 0.55
CA GLU A 59 -14.59 -8.24 1.74
C GLU A 59 -13.64 -7.64 2.79
N ASN A 60 -12.44 -8.22 2.94
CA ASN A 60 -11.61 -7.98 4.12
C ASN A 60 -10.26 -7.33 3.84
N ALA A 61 -9.77 -7.30 2.58
CA ALA A 61 -8.44 -6.77 2.32
C ALA A 61 -8.33 -5.26 2.55
N LEU A 62 -9.37 -4.48 2.30
CA LEU A 62 -9.40 -3.04 2.61
C LEU A 62 -9.58 -2.81 4.12
N PRO A 63 -10.59 -3.39 4.81
CA PRO A 63 -10.71 -3.28 6.27
C PRO A 63 -9.45 -3.67 7.05
N LEU A 64 -8.73 -4.69 6.59
CA LEU A 64 -7.45 -5.08 7.19
C LEU A 64 -6.40 -3.96 7.11
N LEU A 65 -6.28 -3.32 5.95
CA LEU A 65 -5.36 -2.19 5.76
C LEU A 65 -5.82 -0.95 6.52
N ASP A 66 -7.12 -0.70 6.63
CA ASP A 66 -7.68 0.40 7.41
C ASP A 66 -7.37 0.23 8.90
N SER A 67 -7.43 -1.00 9.41
CA SER A 67 -7.04 -1.30 10.80
C SER A 67 -5.57 -0.96 11.05
N ILE A 68 -4.66 -1.34 10.15
CA ILE A 68 -3.23 -1.01 10.24
C ILE A 68 -3.03 0.51 10.10
N SER A 69 -3.75 1.16 9.18
CA SER A 69 -3.73 2.61 8.96
C SER A 69 -4.06 3.36 10.25
N ASN A 70 -5.12 2.96 10.93
CA ASN A 70 -5.59 3.58 12.17
C ASN A 70 -4.57 3.43 13.32
N ILE A 71 -3.97 2.23 13.47
CA ILE A 71 -2.94 1.97 14.50
C ILE A 71 -1.73 2.89 14.31
N HIS A 72 -1.32 3.15 13.07
CA HIS A 72 -0.12 3.94 12.76
C HIS A 72 -0.39 5.42 12.46
N GLY A 73 -1.66 5.85 12.43
CA GLY A 73 -2.03 7.24 12.14
C GLY A 73 -1.66 7.70 10.72
N VAL A 74 -1.66 6.80 9.76
CA VAL A 74 -1.34 7.06 8.34
C VAL A 74 -2.44 6.48 7.45
N SER A 75 -2.43 6.78 6.16
CA SER A 75 -3.24 6.05 5.17
C SER A 75 -2.36 5.04 4.44
N ILE A 76 -2.81 3.78 4.38
CA ILE A 76 -2.13 2.69 3.68
C ILE A 76 -3.06 2.18 2.59
N THR A 77 -2.59 2.24 1.34
CA THR A 77 -3.34 1.75 0.18
C THR A 77 -2.41 0.97 -0.75
N ARG A 78 -3.00 0.29 -1.72
CA ARG A 78 -2.28 -0.33 -2.83
C ARG A 78 -2.73 0.33 -4.13
N VAL A 79 -1.81 0.53 -5.05
CA VAL A 79 -2.11 1.08 -6.37
C VAL A 79 -1.49 0.23 -7.47
N SER A 80 -2.20 0.07 -8.59
CA SER A 80 -1.71 -0.71 -9.72
C SER A 80 -2.43 -0.32 -11.01
N GLU A 81 -1.73 -0.29 -12.12
CA GLU A 81 -2.32 -0.11 -13.45
C GLU A 81 -3.22 -1.32 -13.83
N LYS A 82 -2.75 -2.54 -13.48
CA LYS A 82 -3.56 -3.76 -13.57
C LYS A 82 -4.25 -4.02 -12.22
N TYR A 83 -5.17 -3.15 -11.82
CA TYR A 83 -5.91 -3.30 -10.57
C TYR A 83 -6.97 -4.42 -10.67
N ARG A 84 -7.23 -5.13 -9.56
CA ARG A 84 -8.36 -6.02 -9.38
C ARG A 84 -9.53 -5.26 -8.77
N ASN A 85 -9.32 -4.68 -7.59
CA ASN A 85 -10.31 -3.83 -6.95
C ASN A 85 -10.21 -2.40 -7.55
N PRO A 86 -11.32 -1.81 -8.04
CA PRO A 86 -11.34 -0.44 -8.57
C PRO A 86 -10.80 0.63 -7.61
N MET A 87 -10.89 0.42 -6.30
CA MET A 87 -10.32 1.32 -5.28
C MET A 87 -8.79 1.41 -5.34
N ASN A 88 -8.13 0.47 -6.02
CA ASN A 88 -6.68 0.46 -6.21
C ASN A 88 -6.25 1.09 -7.56
N LYS A 89 -7.18 1.77 -8.25
CA LYS A 89 -6.89 2.49 -9.48
C LYS A 89 -5.96 3.67 -9.19
N PRO A 90 -4.85 3.81 -9.93
CA PRO A 90 -3.87 4.87 -9.69
C PRO A 90 -4.37 6.24 -10.15
N ASP A 91 -4.03 7.29 -9.43
CA ASP A 91 -4.11 8.67 -9.87
C ASP A 91 -2.88 9.07 -10.72
N LYS A 92 -2.81 10.33 -11.17
CA LYS A 92 -1.69 10.84 -12.00
C LYS A 92 -0.35 10.75 -11.27
N GLN A 93 -0.30 11.03 -9.97
CA GLN A 93 0.92 10.95 -9.17
C GLN A 93 1.33 9.49 -8.95
N ASP A 94 0.36 8.62 -8.69
CA ASP A 94 0.58 7.18 -8.56
C ASP A 94 1.19 6.59 -9.83
N LEU A 95 0.71 6.98 -11.03
CA LEU A 95 1.26 6.51 -12.30
C LEU A 95 2.74 6.87 -12.47
N VAL A 96 3.15 8.08 -12.07
CA VAL A 96 4.55 8.50 -12.08
C VAL A 96 5.38 7.63 -11.12
N ALA A 97 4.84 7.34 -9.93
CA ALA A 97 5.49 6.49 -8.95
C ALA A 97 5.62 5.04 -9.45
N LEU A 98 4.55 4.46 -10.00
CA LEU A 98 4.54 3.09 -10.54
C LEU A 98 5.58 2.92 -11.65
N LYS A 99 5.66 3.86 -12.60
CA LYS A 99 6.65 3.87 -13.67
C LYS A 99 8.10 3.89 -13.15
N ALA A 100 8.35 4.59 -12.05
CA ALA A 100 9.69 4.63 -11.47
C ALA A 100 10.03 3.35 -10.69
N LEU A 101 9.06 2.83 -9.90
CA LEU A 101 9.21 1.61 -9.11
C LEU A 101 9.39 0.36 -9.99
N SER A 102 8.73 0.30 -11.15
CA SER A 102 8.91 -0.80 -12.10
C SER A 102 10.36 -0.90 -12.59
N LYS A 103 11.11 0.22 -12.59
CA LYS A 103 12.53 0.32 -12.93
C LYS A 103 13.48 0.20 -11.72
N GLY A 104 12.96 -0.13 -10.54
CA GLY A 104 13.75 -0.30 -9.32
C GLY A 104 13.99 0.97 -8.49
N ASN A 105 13.40 2.11 -8.86
CA ASN A 105 13.59 3.37 -8.12
C ASN A 105 12.53 3.53 -7.03
N ILE A 106 12.95 3.65 -5.77
CA ILE A 106 12.06 3.99 -4.64
C ILE A 106 11.55 5.42 -4.83
N LYS A 107 10.28 5.66 -4.48
CA LYS A 107 9.66 6.98 -4.54
C LYS A 107 9.14 7.45 -3.19
N TYR A 108 9.63 8.62 -2.79
CA TYR A 108 9.15 9.38 -1.65
C TYR A 108 8.85 10.81 -2.09
N TYR A 109 7.65 11.27 -1.81
CA TYR A 109 7.22 12.63 -2.09
C TYR A 109 6.90 13.34 -0.77
N GLN A 110 7.39 14.58 -0.64
CA GLN A 110 7.06 15.44 0.49
C GLN A 110 6.79 16.84 -0.02
N ASN A 111 5.64 17.37 0.35
CA ASN A 111 5.28 18.77 0.11
C ASN A 111 4.69 19.39 1.39
N LYS A 112 4.15 20.60 1.28
CA LYS A 112 3.55 21.31 2.42
C LYS A 112 2.29 20.62 2.98
N ASN A 113 1.61 19.78 2.20
CA ASN A 113 0.31 19.20 2.56
C ASN A 113 0.41 17.73 2.95
N ALA A 114 1.39 16.97 2.43
CA ALA A 114 1.51 15.54 2.68
C ALA A 114 2.95 15.04 2.50
N SER A 115 3.23 13.89 3.08
CA SER A 115 4.33 13.02 2.70
C SER A 115 3.77 11.68 2.22
N ILE A 116 4.30 11.15 1.12
CA ILE A 116 3.83 9.94 0.48
C ILE A 116 5.04 9.06 0.15
N TYR A 117 5.02 7.83 0.64
CA TYR A 117 6.03 6.81 0.37
C TYR A 117 5.42 5.71 -0.48
N TYR A 118 6.16 5.27 -1.51
CA TYR A 118 5.76 4.14 -2.35
C TYR A 118 6.80 3.04 -2.29
N ALA A 119 6.34 1.80 -2.10
CA ALA A 119 7.18 0.60 -2.16
C ALA A 119 6.63 -0.40 -3.20
N PRO A 120 7.49 -1.12 -3.92
CA PRO A 120 7.06 -2.04 -4.97
C PRO A 120 6.35 -3.26 -4.40
N ILE A 121 5.32 -3.73 -5.10
CA ILE A 121 4.72 -5.04 -4.93
C ILE A 121 5.13 -5.89 -6.12
N ARG A 122 5.66 -7.10 -5.86
CA ARG A 122 6.02 -8.07 -6.90
C ARG A 122 5.31 -9.40 -6.67
N ILE A 123 5.16 -10.16 -7.73
CA ILE A 123 4.72 -11.56 -7.64
C ILE A 123 5.90 -12.37 -7.09
N GLY A 124 5.90 -12.60 -5.78
CA GLY A 124 7.07 -13.15 -5.07
C GLY A 124 7.05 -14.67 -4.88
N MET A 125 5.90 -15.34 -5.06
CA MET A 125 5.73 -16.75 -4.74
C MET A 125 4.81 -17.45 -5.76
N PRO A 126 4.98 -18.76 -5.99
CA PRO A 126 4.07 -19.54 -6.85
C PRO A 126 2.60 -19.44 -6.42
N THR A 127 2.32 -19.34 -5.12
CA THR A 127 0.95 -19.17 -4.60
C THR A 127 0.26 -17.91 -5.13
N CYS A 128 1.02 -16.84 -5.46
CA CYS A 128 0.46 -15.63 -6.06
C CYS A 128 -0.17 -15.89 -7.42
N LEU A 129 0.38 -16.85 -8.19
CA LEU A 129 -0.09 -17.18 -9.54
C LEU A 129 -1.45 -17.87 -9.52
N LYS A 130 -1.85 -18.52 -8.41
CA LYS A 130 -3.19 -19.11 -8.26
C LYS A 130 -4.32 -18.10 -8.42
N CYS A 131 -4.02 -16.81 -8.31
CA CYS A 131 -4.98 -15.72 -8.44
C CYS A 131 -4.54 -14.64 -9.43
N HIS A 132 -3.24 -14.58 -9.77
CA HIS A 132 -2.66 -13.52 -10.59
C HIS A 132 -1.91 -14.02 -11.83
N GLY A 133 -1.78 -15.34 -11.98
CA GLY A 133 -1.09 -15.98 -13.11
C GLY A 133 -1.86 -15.93 -14.43
N GLU A 134 -1.36 -16.67 -15.41
CA GLU A 134 -2.02 -16.91 -16.68
C GLU A 134 -3.25 -17.85 -16.47
N ALA A 135 -4.11 -17.96 -17.47
CA ALA A 135 -5.32 -18.79 -17.38
C ALA A 135 -5.05 -20.27 -17.01
N LYS A 136 -3.88 -20.79 -17.37
CA LYS A 136 -3.44 -22.16 -17.00
C LYS A 136 -3.04 -22.30 -15.53
N ASP A 137 -2.68 -21.19 -14.86
CA ASP A 137 -2.22 -21.17 -13.47
C ASP A 137 -3.39 -21.03 -12.48
N ILE A 138 -4.55 -20.57 -12.97
CA ILE A 138 -5.74 -20.26 -12.18
C ILE A 138 -6.82 -21.30 -12.48
N ASP A 139 -7.26 -22.05 -11.47
CA ASP A 139 -8.31 -23.04 -11.65
C ASP A 139 -9.67 -22.43 -12.02
N ALA A 140 -10.54 -23.20 -12.66
CA ALA A 140 -11.82 -22.73 -13.16
C ALA A 140 -12.75 -22.15 -12.05
N PRO A 141 -12.85 -22.74 -10.84
CA PRO A 141 -13.61 -22.16 -9.74
C PRO A 141 -13.07 -20.79 -9.31
N THR A 142 -11.74 -20.61 -9.25
CA THR A 142 -11.10 -19.34 -8.91
C THR A 142 -11.37 -18.28 -9.98
N LEU A 143 -11.23 -18.62 -11.27
CA LEU A 143 -11.57 -17.72 -12.38
C LEU A 143 -13.04 -17.29 -12.35
N SER A 144 -13.95 -18.22 -12.07
CA SER A 144 -15.38 -17.91 -11.92
C SER A 144 -15.62 -16.90 -10.80
N LYS A 145 -15.00 -17.15 -9.63
CA LYS A 145 -15.12 -16.26 -8.47
C LYS A 145 -14.50 -14.87 -8.72
N ILE A 146 -13.39 -14.79 -9.43
CA ILE A 146 -12.79 -13.51 -9.85
C ILE A 146 -13.75 -12.73 -10.75
N LYS A 147 -14.33 -13.38 -11.77
CA LYS A 147 -15.28 -12.73 -12.69
C LYS A 147 -16.54 -12.25 -11.99
N GLU A 148 -17.04 -13.03 -11.03
CA GLU A 148 -18.21 -12.69 -10.22
C GLU A 148 -17.97 -11.43 -9.37
N LEU A 149 -16.89 -11.40 -8.60
CA LEU A 149 -16.64 -10.34 -7.62
C LEU A 149 -15.88 -9.14 -8.18
N TYR A 150 -15.19 -9.31 -9.31
CA TYR A 150 -14.36 -8.29 -9.94
C TYR A 150 -14.55 -8.28 -11.47
N PRO A 151 -15.72 -7.88 -11.97
CA PRO A 151 -16.03 -7.94 -13.41
C PRO A 151 -15.08 -7.11 -14.28
N SER A 152 -14.40 -6.14 -13.69
CA SER A 152 -13.38 -5.29 -14.36
C SER A 152 -11.95 -5.65 -13.97
N ASP A 153 -11.70 -6.90 -13.50
CA ASP A 153 -10.37 -7.35 -13.12
C ASP A 153 -9.35 -7.22 -14.25
N LYS A 154 -8.18 -6.67 -13.92
CA LYS A 154 -7.02 -6.55 -14.82
C LYS A 154 -5.80 -7.27 -14.26
N ALA A 155 -5.90 -7.87 -13.08
CA ALA A 155 -4.77 -8.35 -12.29
C ALA A 155 -4.45 -9.82 -12.56
N VAL A 156 -4.37 -10.19 -13.82
CA VAL A 156 -4.01 -11.52 -14.31
C VAL A 156 -2.83 -11.47 -15.28
N ASP A 157 -2.35 -12.62 -15.75
CA ASP A 157 -1.25 -12.79 -16.69
C ASP A 157 0.09 -12.27 -16.14
N TYR A 158 0.35 -12.55 -14.86
CA TYR A 158 1.63 -12.25 -14.23
C TYR A 158 2.51 -13.49 -14.14
N LYS A 159 3.83 -13.26 -14.13
CA LYS A 159 4.88 -14.24 -13.85
C LYS A 159 5.61 -13.91 -12.56
N ILE A 160 6.31 -14.90 -11.99
CA ILE A 160 7.15 -14.70 -10.80
C ILE A 160 8.19 -13.59 -11.06
N GLY A 161 8.36 -12.73 -10.07
CA GLY A 161 9.26 -11.56 -10.11
C GLY A 161 8.66 -10.31 -10.73
N GLU A 162 7.56 -10.41 -11.48
CA GLU A 162 6.96 -9.26 -12.14
C GLU A 162 6.42 -8.21 -11.18
N PHE A 163 6.51 -6.97 -11.61
CA PHE A 163 6.00 -5.81 -10.88
C PHE A 163 4.46 -5.80 -10.93
N ARG A 164 3.83 -5.93 -9.77
CA ARG A 164 2.37 -6.02 -9.61
C ARG A 164 1.71 -4.67 -9.33
N GLY A 165 2.46 -3.74 -8.76
CA GLY A 165 1.96 -2.45 -8.30
C GLY A 165 2.77 -1.90 -7.14
N ALA A 166 2.19 -1.03 -6.34
CA ALA A 166 2.86 -0.42 -5.20
C ALA A 166 1.98 -0.34 -3.95
N TRP A 167 2.62 -0.43 -2.80
CA TRP A 167 2.15 0.11 -1.54
C TRP A 167 2.27 1.63 -1.58
N LYS A 168 1.27 2.32 -1.07
CA LYS A 168 1.25 3.78 -0.89
C LYS A 168 0.94 4.07 0.57
N VAL A 169 1.91 4.65 1.28
CA VAL A 169 1.74 5.11 2.66
C VAL A 169 1.75 6.63 2.65
N SER A 170 0.70 7.25 3.14
CA SER A 170 0.59 8.71 3.14
C SER A 170 0.21 9.25 4.52
N LEU A 171 0.81 10.40 4.86
CA LEU A 171 0.51 11.17 6.06
C LEU A 171 0.15 12.60 5.63
N ALA A 172 -1.10 13.00 5.89
CA ALA A 172 -1.50 14.39 5.72
C ALA A 172 -0.79 15.26 6.78
N LYS A 173 -0.23 16.38 6.36
CA LYS A 173 0.29 17.39 7.29
C LYS A 173 -0.85 18.30 7.73
N LYS A 174 -1.02 18.43 9.03
CA LYS A 174 -2.02 19.32 9.65
C LYS A 174 -1.59 20.77 9.53
#